data_33c6d9de938d1bca18964da883eecabb
#
_entry.id   33c6d9de938d1bca18964da883eecabb
#
_cell.length_a   1.000
_cell.length_b   1.000
_cell.length_c   1.000
_cell.angle_alpha   90.00
_cell.angle_beta   90.00
_cell.angle_gamma   90.00
#
_symmetry.space_group_name_H-M   'P 1'
#
loop_
_entity.id
_entity.type
_entity.pdbx_description
1 polymer ?
#
loop_
_entity_poly.entity_id
_entity_poly.type
_entity_poly.pdbx_seq_one_letter_code
_entity_poly.pdbx_strand_id
1 'polypeptide(L)'
;SEMCIRDRAREAMLYLKAHGLDETIKSLTQPVLGICVGQQLLCRHSEEGDVDCIGIFDVDVKKFVPQQHQDKVPAMGWNEIYNLSSPLMKDLGENPYTYFVHSYYVPLCQETIATVNYIQPYSAALHKDNFYTCQFHPEKSGKVGEQILKNFMEL
;
A
#
# COMPACT_ATOMS: atom_id res chain seq x y z
N SER A 1 16.36 -5.85 14.21
CA SER A 1 17.11 -4.65 14.57
C SER A 1 16.48 -3.40 13.95
N GLU A 2 16.75 -2.25 14.54
CA GLU A 2 16.21 -0.98 14.03
C GLU A 2 16.65 -0.67 12.61
N MET A 3 17.82 -1.16 12.19
CA MET A 3 18.30 -0.95 10.82
C MET A 3 17.44 -1.67 9.79
N CYS A 4 16.96 -2.88 10.09
CA CYS A 4 16.09 -3.62 9.19
C CYS A 4 14.74 -2.93 8.99
N ILE A 5 14.28 -2.18 10.00
CA ILE A 5 13.02 -1.46 9.92
C ILE A 5 13.14 -0.21 9.04
N ARG A 6 14.32 0.45 9.04
CA ARG A 6 14.55 1.70 8.31
C ARG A 6 14.73 1.53 6.81
N ASP A 7 15.26 0.37 6.36
CA ASP A 7 15.55 0.11 4.95
C ASP A 7 14.75 -1.07 4.42
N ARG A 8 13.53 -1.26 4.93
CA ARG A 8 12.71 -2.43 4.62
C ARG A 8 12.47 -2.60 3.13
N ALA A 9 12.15 -1.52 2.41
CA ALA A 9 11.92 -1.57 0.97
C ALA A 9 13.18 -1.96 0.22
N ARG A 10 14.32 -1.39 0.58
CA ARG A 10 15.59 -1.68 -0.06
C ARG A 10 16.00 -3.15 0.15
N GLU A 11 15.93 -3.64 1.39
CA GLU A 11 16.26 -5.04 1.68
C GLU A 11 15.36 -6.00 0.95
N ALA A 12 14.05 -5.71 0.91
CA ALA A 12 13.10 -6.54 0.19
C ALA A 12 13.41 -6.57 -1.31
N MET A 13 13.72 -5.42 -1.92
CA MET A 13 14.05 -5.35 -3.33
C MET A 13 15.36 -6.09 -3.66
N LEU A 14 16.36 -5.97 -2.80
CA LEU A 14 17.61 -6.72 -2.98
C LEU A 14 17.35 -8.22 -2.96
N TYR A 15 16.53 -8.69 -2.04
CA TYR A 15 16.15 -10.11 -1.96
C TYR A 15 15.39 -10.56 -3.22
N LEU A 16 14.39 -9.79 -3.63
CA LEU A 16 13.59 -10.13 -4.80
C LEU A 16 14.45 -10.21 -6.07
N LYS A 17 15.32 -9.23 -6.28
CA LYS A 17 16.21 -9.21 -7.44
C LYS A 17 17.21 -10.36 -7.42
N ALA A 18 17.76 -10.66 -6.26
CA ALA A 18 18.73 -11.75 -6.12
C ALA A 18 18.13 -13.12 -6.47
N HIS A 19 16.83 -13.28 -6.30
CA HIS A 19 16.11 -14.53 -6.57
C HIS A 19 15.27 -14.47 -7.85
N GLY A 20 15.34 -13.40 -8.64
CA GLY A 20 14.56 -13.25 -9.86
C GLY A 20 13.06 -13.10 -9.64
N LEU A 21 12.64 -12.84 -8.40
CA LEU A 21 11.22 -12.77 -8.03
C LEU A 21 10.55 -11.50 -8.53
N ASP A 22 11.29 -10.41 -8.70
CA ASP A 22 10.77 -9.16 -9.26
C ASP A 22 10.23 -9.38 -10.68
N GLU A 23 10.98 -10.07 -11.53
CA GLU A 23 10.55 -10.38 -12.89
C GLU A 23 9.39 -11.40 -12.87
N THR A 24 9.42 -12.37 -11.96
CA THR A 24 8.32 -13.32 -11.79
C THR A 24 7.02 -12.60 -11.44
N ILE A 25 7.06 -11.68 -10.49
CA ILE A 25 5.88 -10.91 -10.08
C ILE A 25 5.32 -10.12 -11.25
N LYS A 26 6.18 -9.44 -12.02
CA LYS A 26 5.75 -8.68 -13.21
C LYS A 26 5.02 -9.56 -14.23
N SER A 27 5.41 -10.83 -14.33
CA SER A 27 4.85 -11.74 -15.32
C SER A 27 3.53 -12.39 -14.91
N LEU A 28 3.10 -12.21 -13.65
CA LEU A 28 1.87 -12.83 -13.15
C LEU A 28 0.64 -12.25 -13.86
N THR A 29 -0.30 -13.15 -14.20
CA THR A 29 -1.56 -12.77 -14.84
C THR A 29 -2.76 -12.93 -13.91
N GLN A 30 -2.64 -13.76 -12.88
CA GLN A 30 -3.67 -13.88 -11.85
C GLN A 30 -3.72 -12.64 -10.96
N PRO A 31 -4.84 -12.41 -10.25
CA PRO A 31 -4.91 -11.31 -9.30
C PRO A 31 -3.81 -11.39 -8.26
N VAL A 32 -3.15 -10.26 -8.01
CA VAL A 32 -2.07 -10.10 -7.03
C VAL A 32 -2.46 -9.02 -6.06
N LEU A 33 -2.29 -9.27 -4.76
CA LEU A 33 -2.57 -8.30 -3.71
C LEU A 33 -1.29 -7.96 -2.95
N GLY A 34 -0.86 -6.69 -3.04
CA GLY A 34 0.24 -6.16 -2.25
C GLY A 34 -0.30 -5.46 -1.00
N ILE A 35 0.18 -5.86 0.17
CA ILE A 35 -0.27 -5.32 1.46
C ILE A 35 0.88 -4.57 2.13
N CYS A 36 0.61 -3.34 2.60
CA CYS A 36 1.55 -2.48 3.32
C CYS A 36 2.83 -2.26 2.51
N VAL A 37 3.97 -2.82 2.93
CA VAL A 37 5.22 -2.73 2.17
C VAL A 37 5.05 -3.32 0.76
N GLY A 38 4.18 -4.32 0.61
CA GLY A 38 3.86 -4.91 -0.70
C GLY A 38 3.31 -3.90 -1.69
N GLN A 39 2.44 -2.98 -1.24
CA GLN A 39 1.99 -1.89 -2.10
C GLN A 39 3.16 -1.03 -2.56
N GLN A 40 4.04 -0.69 -1.63
CA GLN A 40 5.16 0.20 -1.90
C GLN A 40 6.17 -0.44 -2.87
N LEU A 41 6.41 -1.75 -2.73
CA LEU A 41 7.32 -2.47 -3.61
C LEU A 41 6.80 -2.58 -5.05
N LEU A 42 5.50 -2.48 -5.27
CA LEU A 42 4.91 -2.48 -6.61
C LEU A 42 4.98 -1.12 -7.30
N CYS A 43 5.36 -0.07 -6.58
CA CYS A 43 5.57 1.27 -7.13
C CYS A 43 6.91 1.37 -7.86
N ARG A 44 7.20 2.53 -8.45
CA ARG A 44 8.41 2.76 -9.23
C ARG A 44 9.65 2.87 -8.36
N HIS A 45 9.57 3.66 -7.30
CA HIS A 45 10.70 4.01 -6.45
C HIS A 45 10.23 4.27 -5.03
N SER A 46 11.09 4.02 -4.04
CA SER A 46 10.79 4.32 -2.64
C SER A 46 11.90 5.16 -2.01
N GLU A 47 11.48 6.20 -1.28
CA GLU A 47 12.42 6.97 -0.45
C GLU A 47 12.97 6.13 0.70
N GLU A 48 12.29 5.04 1.08
CA GLU A 48 12.82 4.12 2.09
C GLU A 48 14.00 3.34 1.51
N GLY A 49 15.21 3.72 1.91
CA GLY A 49 16.44 3.14 1.39
C GLY A 49 16.81 3.64 -0.01
N ASP A 50 16.09 4.62 -0.56
CA ASP A 50 16.34 5.20 -1.88
C ASP A 50 16.55 4.11 -2.93
N VAL A 51 15.51 3.32 -3.20
CA VAL A 51 15.60 2.13 -4.04
C VAL A 51 14.53 2.12 -5.13
N ASP A 52 14.93 1.68 -6.34
CA ASP A 52 13.98 1.42 -7.42
C ASP A 52 13.26 0.10 -7.12
N CYS A 53 11.94 0.12 -7.23
CA CYS A 53 11.09 -1.02 -6.93
C CYS A 53 10.59 -1.71 -8.20
N ILE A 54 9.55 -2.53 -8.10
CA ILE A 54 9.08 -3.38 -9.21
C ILE A 54 8.53 -2.54 -10.37
N GLY A 55 7.87 -1.40 -10.07
CA GLY A 55 7.48 -0.46 -11.10
C GLY A 55 6.19 -0.78 -11.85
N ILE A 56 5.28 -1.53 -11.24
CA ILE A 56 3.94 -1.75 -11.81
C ILE A 56 3.16 -0.43 -11.83
N PHE A 57 3.24 0.33 -10.73
CA PHE A 57 2.61 1.64 -10.60
C PHE A 57 3.67 2.73 -10.77
N ASP A 58 3.42 3.66 -11.70
CA ASP A 58 4.37 4.74 -12.02
C ASP A 58 4.22 5.89 -11.03
N VAL A 59 4.57 5.64 -9.79
CA VAL A 59 4.46 6.60 -8.69
C VAL A 59 5.57 6.32 -7.67
N ASP A 60 6.08 7.38 -7.04
CA ASP A 60 7.14 7.28 -6.03
C ASP A 60 6.55 7.25 -4.62
N VAL A 61 7.07 6.34 -3.79
CA VAL A 61 6.75 6.26 -2.38
C VAL A 61 7.54 7.33 -1.63
N LYS A 62 6.84 8.12 -0.81
CA LYS A 62 7.40 9.26 -0.10
C LYS A 62 7.36 9.07 1.41
N LYS A 63 8.27 9.70 2.13
CA LYS A 63 8.26 9.72 3.59
C LYS A 63 7.26 10.77 4.09
N PHE A 64 6.48 10.44 5.12
CA PHE A 64 5.65 11.42 5.80
C PHE A 64 6.51 12.53 6.39
N VAL A 65 6.08 13.79 6.18
CA VAL A 65 6.71 14.96 6.78
C VAL A 65 5.69 15.61 7.72
N PRO A 66 5.89 15.54 9.05
CA PRO A 66 4.98 16.18 10.00
C PRO A 66 4.82 17.66 9.70
N GLN A 67 3.56 18.15 9.67
CA GLN A 67 3.22 19.54 9.42
C GLN A 67 2.85 20.26 10.71
N GLN A 68 2.43 19.51 11.72
CA GLN A 68 1.98 20.04 13.01
C GLN A 68 2.60 19.20 14.13
N HIS A 69 2.60 19.76 15.35
CA HIS A 69 3.20 19.09 16.50
C HIS A 69 2.55 17.72 16.80
N GLN A 70 1.25 17.60 16.58
CA GLN A 70 0.52 16.35 16.84
C GLN A 70 0.71 15.28 15.76
N ASP A 71 1.32 15.61 14.63
CA ASP A 71 1.56 14.65 13.55
C ASP A 71 2.66 13.70 13.96
N LYS A 72 2.33 12.41 14.07
CA LYS A 72 3.28 11.37 14.45
C LYS A 72 3.63 10.49 13.27
N VAL A 73 4.90 10.09 13.19
CA VAL A 73 5.40 9.14 12.19
C VAL A 73 6.09 8.01 12.97
N PRO A 74 5.68 6.73 12.77
CA PRO A 74 4.74 6.24 11.78
C PRO A 74 3.28 6.65 12.04
N ALA A 75 2.51 6.73 10.94
CA ALA A 75 1.06 6.80 11.03
C ALA A 75 0.58 5.47 11.58
N MET A 76 -0.13 5.48 12.71
CA MET A 76 -0.54 4.26 13.39
C MET A 76 -1.95 4.40 13.92
N GLY A 77 -2.82 3.44 13.60
CA GLY A 77 -4.17 3.39 14.12
C GLY A 77 -5.22 3.24 13.02
N TRP A 78 -6.48 3.34 13.44
CA TRP A 78 -7.63 3.23 12.56
C TRP A 78 -7.90 4.56 11.87
N ASN A 79 -8.19 4.50 10.58
CA ASN A 79 -8.57 5.69 9.82
C ASN A 79 -9.59 5.32 8.75
N GLU A 80 -10.43 6.29 8.40
CA GLU A 80 -11.48 6.10 7.40
C GLU A 80 -10.90 6.19 5.99
N ILE A 81 -11.32 5.27 5.12
CA ILE A 81 -11.01 5.33 3.70
C ILE A 81 -12.24 5.82 2.93
N TYR A 82 -12.03 6.55 1.84
CA TYR A 82 -13.10 7.16 1.05
C TYR A 82 -12.71 7.25 -0.42
N ASN A 83 -13.64 7.74 -1.26
CA ASN A 83 -13.47 7.77 -2.72
C ASN A 83 -13.16 6.39 -3.27
N LEU A 84 -13.99 5.42 -2.88
CA LEU A 84 -13.79 4.01 -3.18
C LEU A 84 -14.20 3.70 -4.62
N SER A 85 -13.36 2.92 -5.31
CA SER A 85 -13.65 2.40 -6.64
C SER A 85 -13.02 1.01 -6.78
N SER A 86 -13.21 0.35 -7.93
CA SER A 86 -12.70 -1.00 -8.17
C SER A 86 -13.52 -2.09 -7.44
N PRO A 87 -13.63 -3.29 -8.03
CA PRO A 87 -14.31 -4.41 -7.36
C PRO A 87 -13.72 -4.78 -6.00
N LEU A 88 -12.44 -4.44 -5.75
CA LEU A 88 -11.82 -4.71 -4.46
C LEU A 88 -12.53 -3.99 -3.31
N MET A 89 -13.10 -2.81 -3.56
CA MET A 89 -13.68 -1.94 -2.55
C MET A 89 -15.20 -2.03 -2.45
N LYS A 90 -15.84 -3.02 -3.06
CA LYS A 90 -17.30 -3.14 -3.03
C LYS A 90 -17.79 -3.62 -1.66
N ASP A 91 -19.00 -3.20 -1.28
CA ASP A 91 -19.74 -3.71 -0.10
C ASP A 91 -19.03 -3.46 1.24
N LEU A 92 -18.32 -2.33 1.36
CA LEU A 92 -17.63 -1.98 2.62
C LEU A 92 -18.51 -1.23 3.61
N GLY A 93 -19.74 -0.87 3.21
CA GLY A 93 -20.64 -0.10 4.06
C GLY A 93 -20.30 1.39 4.06
N GLU A 94 -20.92 2.12 4.98
CA GLU A 94 -20.67 3.55 5.16
C GLU A 94 -19.47 3.76 6.09
N ASN A 95 -18.64 4.76 5.76
CA ASN A 95 -17.50 5.17 6.60
C ASN A 95 -16.62 4.00 7.01
N PRO A 96 -16.05 3.24 6.04
CA PRO A 96 -15.21 2.09 6.40
C PRO A 96 -13.89 2.54 7.02
N TYR A 97 -13.54 1.95 8.17
CA TYR A 97 -12.28 2.19 8.87
C TYR A 97 -11.35 1.00 8.67
N THR A 98 -10.07 1.31 8.44
CA THR A 98 -9.02 0.30 8.29
C THR A 98 -7.82 0.64 9.15
N TYR A 99 -6.97 -0.34 9.42
CA TYR A 99 -5.84 -0.18 10.33
C TYR A 99 -4.55 0.08 9.56
N PHE A 100 -3.87 1.17 9.90
CA PHE A 100 -2.62 1.62 9.29
C PHE A 100 -1.46 1.55 10.30
N VAL A 101 -0.28 1.19 9.81
CA VAL A 101 0.98 1.37 10.53
C VAL A 101 2.10 1.48 9.49
N HIS A 102 2.52 2.73 9.18
CA HIS A 102 3.55 2.96 8.15
C HIS A 102 4.13 4.37 8.25
N SER A 103 5.35 4.54 7.74
CA SER A 103 6.07 5.82 7.73
C SER A 103 6.22 6.42 6.34
N TYR A 104 5.96 5.62 5.30
CA TYR A 104 6.05 6.02 3.90
C TYR A 104 4.70 5.81 3.24
N TYR A 105 4.35 6.66 2.28
CA TYR A 105 3.04 6.64 1.65
C TYR A 105 3.14 6.79 0.14
N VAL A 106 2.08 6.39 -0.55
CA VAL A 106 1.93 6.55 -2.00
C VAL A 106 1.04 7.77 -2.23
N PRO A 107 1.53 8.82 -2.90
CA PRO A 107 0.69 9.97 -3.25
C PRO A 107 -0.52 9.56 -4.09
N LEU A 108 -1.54 10.41 -4.13
CA LEU A 108 -2.68 10.18 -5.02
C LEU A 108 -2.20 10.13 -6.46
N CYS A 109 -2.71 9.18 -7.22
CA CYS A 109 -2.35 8.97 -8.61
C CYS A 109 -3.55 8.43 -9.40
N GLN A 110 -3.37 8.20 -10.68
CA GLN A 110 -4.45 7.73 -11.55
C GLN A 110 -5.00 6.37 -11.13
N GLU A 111 -4.16 5.52 -10.53
CA GLU A 111 -4.52 4.17 -10.14
C GLU A 111 -5.10 4.07 -8.72
N THR A 112 -5.29 5.20 -8.02
CA THR A 112 -5.83 5.23 -6.67
C THR A 112 -7.29 4.77 -6.65
N ILE A 113 -7.60 3.77 -5.84
CA ILE A 113 -8.96 3.23 -5.69
C ILE A 113 -9.56 3.48 -4.31
N ALA A 114 -8.78 3.98 -3.37
CA ALA A 114 -9.23 4.41 -2.05
C ALA A 114 -8.28 5.47 -1.54
N THR A 115 -8.83 6.50 -0.90
CA THR A 115 -8.07 7.62 -0.35
C THR A 115 -8.20 7.62 1.17
N VAL A 116 -7.17 8.11 1.85
CA VAL A 116 -7.16 8.29 3.29
C VAL A 116 -6.47 9.63 3.60
N ASN A 117 -6.87 10.29 4.69
CA ASN A 117 -6.26 11.52 5.15
C ASN A 117 -5.43 11.28 6.40
N TYR A 118 -4.14 11.56 6.32
CA TYR A 118 -3.25 11.67 7.47
C TYR A 118 -2.08 12.55 7.07
N ILE A 119 -1.93 13.69 7.72
CA ILE A 119 -1.02 14.77 7.33
C ILE A 119 -1.46 15.37 5.98
N GLN A 120 -1.79 14.53 5.02
CA GLN A 120 -2.29 14.90 3.70
C GLN A 120 -3.14 13.75 3.14
N PRO A 121 -3.96 14.00 2.11
CA PRO A 121 -4.61 12.90 1.39
C PRO A 121 -3.57 12.06 0.65
N TYR A 122 -3.70 10.73 0.72
CA TYR A 122 -2.82 9.82 -0.03
C TYR A 122 -3.55 8.53 -0.39
N SER A 123 -2.90 7.67 -1.17
CA SER A 123 -3.49 6.43 -1.67
C SER A 123 -3.54 5.37 -0.57
N ALA A 124 -4.74 5.00 -0.15
CA ALA A 124 -4.95 3.87 0.74
C ALA A 124 -4.88 2.54 -0.03
N ALA A 125 -5.21 2.56 -1.32
CA ALA A 125 -5.22 1.36 -2.16
C ALA A 125 -5.05 1.76 -3.63
N LEU A 126 -4.45 0.85 -4.40
CA LEU A 126 -4.20 1.02 -5.83
C LEU A 126 -4.71 -0.19 -6.61
N HIS A 127 -5.05 0.03 -7.89
CA HIS A 127 -5.40 -1.05 -8.81
C HIS A 127 -4.93 -0.70 -10.23
N LYS A 128 -4.22 -1.65 -10.84
CA LYS A 128 -3.84 -1.59 -12.25
C LYS A 128 -3.79 -3.01 -12.79
N ASP A 129 -4.53 -3.30 -13.85
CA ASP A 129 -4.60 -4.62 -14.47
C ASP A 129 -4.96 -5.70 -13.43
N ASN A 130 -4.11 -6.69 -13.23
CA ASN A 130 -4.30 -7.76 -12.24
C ASN A 130 -3.68 -7.44 -10.87
N PHE A 131 -3.08 -6.24 -10.70
CA PHE A 131 -2.41 -5.85 -9.47
C PHE A 131 -3.30 -4.97 -8.61
N TYR A 132 -3.51 -5.38 -7.37
CA TYR A 132 -4.29 -4.69 -6.35
C TYR A 132 -3.42 -4.47 -5.13
N THR A 133 -3.63 -3.37 -4.41
CA THR A 133 -2.83 -3.07 -3.22
C THR A 133 -3.67 -2.45 -2.11
N CYS A 134 -3.19 -2.61 -0.87
CA CYS A 134 -3.69 -1.91 0.30
C CYS A 134 -2.50 -1.40 1.10
N GLN A 135 -2.49 -0.10 1.47
CA GLN A 135 -1.51 0.41 2.41
C GLN A 135 -1.81 -0.09 3.83
N PHE A 136 -3.08 -0.15 4.16
CA PHE A 136 -3.53 -0.70 5.45
C PHE A 136 -3.40 -2.23 5.45
N HIS A 137 -3.59 -2.81 6.64
CA HIS A 137 -3.57 -4.25 6.85
C HIS A 137 -5.01 -4.78 6.88
N PRO A 138 -5.53 -5.37 5.78
CA PRO A 138 -6.89 -5.92 5.80
C PRO A 138 -7.08 -6.99 6.87
N GLU A 139 -6.05 -7.81 7.13
CA GLU A 139 -6.08 -8.85 8.16
C GLU A 139 -6.23 -8.29 9.59
N LYS A 140 -5.95 -6.99 9.76
CA LYS A 140 -6.09 -6.28 11.05
C LYS A 140 -7.22 -5.25 11.03
N SER A 141 -8.04 -5.24 9.99
CA SER A 141 -9.07 -4.21 9.78
C SER A 141 -10.49 -4.70 10.00
N GLY A 142 -10.66 -5.74 10.83
CA GLY A 142 -11.95 -6.23 11.23
C GLY A 142 -12.83 -6.66 10.06
N LYS A 143 -14.13 -6.36 10.13
CA LYS A 143 -15.08 -6.77 9.10
C LYS A 143 -14.84 -6.11 7.75
N VAL A 144 -14.38 -4.86 7.74
CA VAL A 144 -14.03 -4.15 6.50
C VAL A 144 -12.90 -4.89 5.79
N GLY A 145 -11.85 -5.22 6.52
CA GLY A 145 -10.73 -5.97 5.97
C GLY A 145 -11.12 -7.36 5.48
N GLU A 146 -11.97 -8.03 6.23
CA GLU A 146 -12.50 -9.34 5.84
C GLU A 146 -13.27 -9.26 4.52
N GLN A 147 -14.09 -8.23 4.33
CA GLN A 147 -14.83 -8.02 3.08
C GLN A 147 -13.88 -7.73 1.91
N ILE A 148 -12.81 -6.95 2.15
CA ILE A 148 -11.81 -6.68 1.12
C ILE A 148 -11.11 -7.96 0.68
N LEU A 149 -10.70 -8.80 1.63
CA LEU A 149 -10.07 -10.08 1.32
C LEU A 149 -11.02 -11.01 0.56
N LYS A 150 -12.30 -11.02 0.95
CA LYS A 150 -13.33 -11.78 0.25
C LYS A 150 -13.48 -11.26 -1.19
N ASN A 151 -13.54 -9.94 -1.38
CA ASN A 151 -13.63 -9.34 -2.71
C ASN A 151 -12.45 -9.76 -3.59
N PHE A 152 -11.25 -9.77 -3.02
CA PHE A 152 -10.04 -10.20 -3.74
C PHE A 152 -10.15 -11.66 -4.16
N MET A 153 -10.62 -12.54 -3.27
CA MET A 153 -10.75 -13.97 -3.57
C MET A 153 -11.79 -14.26 -4.65
N GLU A 154 -12.70 -13.32 -4.90
CA GLU A 154 -13.75 -13.47 -5.91
C GLU A 154 -13.41 -12.84 -7.27
N LEU A 155 -12.21 -12.29 -7.41
CA LEU A 155 -11.76 -11.65 -8.66
C LEU A 155 -11.45 -12.66 -9.76
#